data_f91dab51514439582244f9d0b1de3b35
#
_entry.id   f91dab51514439582244f9d0b1de3b35
#
_cell.length_a   1.000
_cell.length_b   1.000
_cell.length_c   1.000
_cell.angle_alpha   90.00
_cell.angle_beta   90.00
_cell.angle_gamma   90.00
#
_symmetry.space_group_name_H-M   'P 1'
#
loop_
_entity.id
_entity.type
_entity.pdbx_description
1 polymer ?
#
loop_
_entity_poly.entity_id
_entity_poly.type
_entity_poly.pdbx_seq_one_letter_code
_entity_poly.pdbx_strand_id
1 'polypeptide(L)'
;MTMRPTIEEMIGKFRRRMESDENARKEVEPIHKTINIDLGSEFYSMVLDNAEIKDFKEELIDGADITLITTPEHLQALIDGDLRPMRAYLTGKIKVKGKLQDVMHLRKMF
;
A
#
# COMPACT_ATOMS: atom_id res chain seq x y z
N MET A 1 1.65 -20.42 -3.13
CA MET A 1 2.48 -19.23 -3.31
C MET A 1 1.68 -17.99 -2.95
N THR A 2 2.22 -17.12 -2.12
CA THR A 2 1.50 -15.95 -1.65
C THR A 2 2.23 -14.65 -2.01
N MET A 3 1.54 -13.53 -1.89
CA MET A 3 2.12 -12.21 -2.12
C MET A 3 2.82 -11.66 -0.87
N ARG A 4 2.78 -12.38 0.25
CA ARG A 4 3.39 -11.92 1.49
C ARG A 4 4.87 -11.51 1.33
N PRO A 5 5.74 -12.33 0.73
CA PRO A 5 7.13 -11.93 0.55
C PRO A 5 7.29 -10.65 -0.27
N THR A 6 6.47 -10.50 -1.29
CA THR A 6 6.49 -9.30 -2.16
C THR A 6 6.07 -8.06 -1.38
N ILE A 7 5.02 -8.18 -0.56
CA ILE A 7 4.53 -7.07 0.26
C ILE A 7 5.56 -6.73 1.34
N GLU A 8 6.18 -7.73 1.97
CA GLU A 8 7.23 -7.49 2.95
C GLU A 8 8.43 -6.79 2.34
N GLU A 9 8.80 -7.14 1.11
CA GLU A 9 9.87 -6.46 0.38
C GLU A 9 9.50 -5.00 0.10
N MET A 10 8.25 -4.75 -0.27
CA MET A 10 7.74 -3.39 -0.49
C MET A 10 7.81 -2.56 0.78
N ILE A 11 7.45 -3.15 1.92
CA ILE A 11 7.55 -2.50 3.23
C ILE A 11 9.02 -2.19 3.55
N GLY A 12 9.92 -3.10 3.23
CA GLY A 12 11.35 -2.89 3.39
C GLY A 12 11.89 -1.74 2.55
N LYS A 13 11.45 -1.62 1.31
CA LYS A 13 11.80 -0.49 0.44
C LYS A 13 11.31 0.83 1.03
N PHE A 14 10.11 0.85 1.55
CA PHE A 14 9.55 2.02 2.21
C PHE A 14 10.42 2.43 3.39
N ARG A 15 10.79 1.47 4.24
CA ARG A 15 11.63 1.73 5.41
C ARG A 15 12.97 2.34 5.00
N ARG A 16 13.62 1.76 4.00
CA ARG A 16 14.91 2.28 3.51
C ARG A 16 14.78 3.68 2.96
N ARG A 17 13.70 3.97 2.26
CA ARG A 17 13.46 5.30 1.74
C ARG A 17 13.24 6.31 2.85
N MET A 18 12.49 5.94 3.90
CA MET A 18 12.27 6.83 5.04
C MET A 18 13.57 7.12 5.80
N GLU A 19 14.48 6.14 5.85
CA GLU A 19 15.79 6.31 6.49
C GLU A 19 16.76 7.16 5.66
N SER A 20 16.68 7.08 4.33
CA SER A 20 17.65 7.71 3.43
C SER A 20 17.19 9.03 2.80
N ASP A 21 15.89 9.31 2.81
CA ASP A 21 15.32 10.50 2.18
C ASP A 21 14.52 11.30 3.21
N GLU A 22 15.17 12.31 3.77
CA GLU A 22 14.57 13.14 4.81
C GLU A 22 13.34 13.90 4.33
N ASN A 23 13.32 14.36 3.07
CA ASN A 23 12.19 15.08 2.53
C ASN A 23 10.96 14.16 2.39
N ALA A 24 11.17 12.94 1.89
CA ALA A 24 10.12 11.95 1.82
C ALA A 24 9.58 11.60 3.20
N ARG A 25 10.47 11.43 4.17
CA ARG A 25 10.06 11.15 5.54
C ARG A 25 9.21 12.27 6.14
N LYS A 26 9.61 13.52 5.94
CA LYS A 26 8.84 14.67 6.44
C LYS A 26 7.44 14.76 5.84
N GLU A 27 7.28 14.38 4.57
CA GLU A 27 5.96 14.36 3.93
C GLU A 27 5.06 13.28 4.52
N VAL A 28 5.64 12.16 4.94
CA VAL A 28 4.90 10.99 5.42
C VAL A 28 4.64 11.04 6.93
N GLU A 29 5.54 11.65 7.72
CA GLU A 29 5.42 11.68 9.18
C GLU A 29 4.04 12.10 9.71
N PRO A 30 3.36 13.13 9.16
CA PRO A 30 2.05 13.52 9.67
C PRO A 30 0.90 12.59 9.25
N ILE A 31 1.16 11.64 8.37
CA ILE A 31 0.12 10.74 7.88
C ILE A 31 -0.07 9.58 8.85
N HIS A 32 -1.31 9.39 9.31
CA HIS A 32 -1.70 8.23 10.11
C HIS A 32 -2.87 7.55 9.41
N LYS A 33 -2.64 6.35 8.89
CA LYS A 33 -3.67 5.61 8.13
C LYS A 33 -3.57 4.12 8.40
N THR A 34 -4.72 3.50 8.58
CA THR A 34 -4.84 2.05 8.57
C THR A 34 -5.13 1.60 7.15
N ILE A 35 -4.43 0.56 6.70
CA ILE A 35 -4.44 0.13 5.30
C ILE A 35 -4.77 -1.35 5.21
N ASN A 36 -5.72 -1.67 4.36
CA ASN A 36 -6.05 -3.04 4.01
C ASN A 36 -5.65 -3.31 2.56
N ILE A 37 -5.17 -4.52 2.30
CA ILE A 37 -4.95 -5.03 0.95
C ILE A 37 -5.77 -6.32 0.83
N ASP A 38 -6.79 -6.28 -0.02
CA ASP A 38 -7.68 -7.41 -0.28
C ASP A 38 -7.40 -7.95 -1.67
N LEU A 39 -6.82 -9.14 -1.74
CA LEU A 39 -6.47 -9.80 -3.00
C LEU A 39 -7.44 -10.92 -3.36
N GLY A 40 -8.57 -11.00 -2.66
CA GLY A 40 -9.57 -12.04 -2.89
C GLY A 40 -9.24 -13.34 -2.18
N SER A 41 -8.09 -13.91 -2.44
CA SER A 41 -7.61 -15.15 -1.81
C SER A 41 -6.64 -14.91 -0.66
N GLU A 42 -6.13 -13.70 -0.53
CA GLU A 42 -5.19 -13.30 0.51
C GLU A 42 -5.61 -11.93 1.04
N PHE A 43 -5.41 -11.72 2.33
CA PHE A 43 -5.79 -10.48 3.00
C PHE A 43 -4.63 -10.00 3.86
N TYR A 44 -4.32 -8.72 3.80
CA TYR A 44 -3.25 -8.12 4.58
C TYR A 44 -3.69 -6.77 5.12
N SER A 45 -3.12 -6.40 6.24
CA SER A 45 -3.33 -5.05 6.80
C SER A 45 -2.05 -4.55 7.44
N MET A 46 -1.98 -3.24 7.57
CA MET A 46 -0.84 -2.57 8.17
C MET A 46 -1.26 -1.18 8.63
N VAL A 47 -0.46 -0.59 9.48
CA VAL A 47 -0.68 0.77 9.96
C VAL A 47 0.52 1.63 9.55
N LEU A 48 0.22 2.73 8.87
CA LEU A 48 1.21 3.77 8.60
C LEU A 48 1.09 4.81 9.69
N ASP A 49 2.16 5.02 10.45
CA ASP A 49 2.20 5.98 11.54
C ASP A 49 3.62 6.48 11.73
N ASN A 50 3.78 7.79 11.79
CA ASN A 50 5.08 8.45 12.02
C ASN A 50 6.17 7.92 11.07
N ALA A 51 5.82 7.83 9.79
CA ALA A 51 6.70 7.33 8.73
C ALA A 51 7.17 5.88 8.93
N GLU A 52 6.42 5.10 9.68
CA GLU A 52 6.67 3.68 9.88
C GLU A 52 5.47 2.85 9.47
N ILE A 53 5.72 1.68 8.89
CA ILE A 53 4.69 0.68 8.67
C ILE A 53 4.81 -0.36 9.77
N LYS A 54 3.75 -0.54 10.53
CA LYS A 54 3.70 -1.46 11.67
C LYS A 54 2.44 -2.30 11.64
N ASP A 55 2.38 -3.28 12.54
CA ASP A 55 1.23 -4.16 12.70
C ASP A 55 0.83 -4.86 11.39
N PHE A 56 1.81 -5.24 10.59
CA PHE A 56 1.57 -6.01 9.37
C PHE A 56 1.08 -7.41 9.74
N LYS A 57 -0.10 -7.77 9.21
CA LYS A 57 -0.72 -9.07 9.50
C LYS A 57 -1.57 -9.55 8.32
N GLU A 58 -1.88 -10.83 8.33
CA GLU A 58 -2.66 -11.48 7.28
C GLU A 58 -4.16 -11.49 7.61
N GLU A 59 -4.70 -10.32 7.91
CA GLU A 59 -6.14 -10.14 8.15
C GLU A 59 -6.52 -8.70 7.83
N LEU A 60 -7.82 -8.49 7.59
CA LEU A 60 -8.34 -7.14 7.35
C LEU A 60 -8.66 -6.45 8.66
N ILE A 61 -8.46 -5.13 8.68
CA ILE A 61 -8.86 -4.27 9.79
C ILE A 61 -10.27 -3.75 9.53
N ASP A 62 -11.16 -3.89 10.49
CA ASP A 62 -12.50 -3.29 10.41
C ASP A 62 -12.37 -1.76 10.42
N GLY A 63 -13.07 -1.12 9.48
CA GLY A 63 -13.08 0.33 9.42
C GLY A 63 -11.75 0.95 9.03
N ALA A 64 -10.91 0.24 8.28
CA ALA A 64 -9.64 0.79 7.80
C ALA A 64 -9.85 2.07 6.99
N ASP A 65 -8.91 2.99 7.11
CA ASP A 65 -8.94 4.25 6.35
C ASP A 65 -8.87 4.02 4.85
N ILE A 66 -8.07 3.03 4.44
CA ILE A 66 -7.87 2.70 3.04
C ILE A 66 -8.00 1.19 2.87
N THR A 67 -8.77 0.74 1.88
CA THR A 67 -8.78 -0.65 1.46
C THR A 67 -8.52 -0.70 -0.04
N LEU A 68 -7.42 -1.33 -0.42
CA LEU A 68 -7.09 -1.60 -1.81
C LEU A 68 -7.58 -3.00 -2.16
N ILE A 69 -8.45 -3.11 -3.15
CA ILE A 69 -8.99 -4.38 -3.64
C ILE A 69 -8.46 -4.61 -5.04
N THR A 70 -7.72 -5.69 -5.24
CA THR A 70 -7.15 -6.02 -6.54
C THR A 70 -6.84 -7.52 -6.59
N THR A 71 -6.11 -7.95 -7.61
CA THR A 71 -5.63 -9.33 -7.73
C THR A 71 -4.14 -9.38 -7.48
N PRO A 72 -3.57 -10.55 -7.17
CA PRO A 72 -2.12 -10.68 -7.03
C PRO A 72 -1.36 -10.21 -8.27
N GLU A 73 -1.86 -10.53 -9.46
CA GLU A 73 -1.25 -10.15 -10.72
C GLU A 73 -1.22 -8.64 -10.92
N HIS A 74 -2.34 -7.98 -10.62
CA HIS A 74 -2.43 -6.52 -10.75
C HIS A 74 -1.57 -5.81 -9.69
N LEU A 75 -1.51 -6.36 -8.47
CA LEU A 75 -0.65 -5.80 -7.44
C LEU A 75 0.82 -5.89 -7.84
N GLN A 76 1.24 -7.03 -8.38
CA GLN A 76 2.61 -7.20 -8.87
C GLN A 76 2.93 -6.19 -9.98
N ALA A 77 2.01 -6.00 -10.91
CA ALA A 77 2.18 -5.04 -12.01
C ALA A 77 2.29 -3.60 -11.50
N LEU A 78 1.53 -3.25 -10.46
CA LEU A 78 1.63 -1.94 -9.81
C LEU A 78 3.01 -1.74 -9.16
N ILE A 79 3.49 -2.76 -8.46
CA ILE A 79 4.79 -2.72 -7.79
C ILE A 79 5.92 -2.60 -8.82
N ASP A 80 5.83 -3.33 -9.91
CA ASP A 80 6.82 -3.33 -10.99
C ASP A 80 6.79 -2.07 -11.85
N GLY A 81 5.75 -1.25 -11.72
CA GLY A 81 5.57 -0.05 -12.52
C GLY A 81 4.94 -0.29 -13.89
N ASP A 82 4.54 -1.53 -14.19
CA ASP A 82 3.90 -1.88 -15.45
C ASP A 82 2.44 -1.43 -15.52
N LEU A 83 1.83 -1.22 -14.38
CA LEU A 83 0.44 -0.76 -14.27
C LEU A 83 0.41 0.51 -13.42
N ARG A 84 -0.09 1.59 -13.97
CA ARG A 84 -0.19 2.87 -13.26
C ARG A 84 -1.47 2.89 -12.41
N PRO A 85 -1.41 3.35 -11.14
CA PRO A 85 -2.56 3.32 -10.24
C PRO A 85 -3.81 4.00 -10.78
N MET A 86 -3.68 5.20 -11.35
CA MET A 86 -4.84 5.92 -11.88
C MET A 86 -5.50 5.14 -13.03
N ARG A 87 -4.69 4.62 -13.95
CA ARG A 87 -5.20 3.83 -15.05
C ARG A 87 -5.86 2.54 -14.57
N ALA A 88 -5.23 1.88 -13.60
CA ALA A 88 -5.79 0.68 -13.00
C ALA A 88 -7.15 0.96 -12.35
N TYR A 89 -7.27 2.09 -11.67
CA TYR A 89 -8.53 2.50 -11.06
C TYR A 89 -9.60 2.76 -12.12
N LEU A 90 -9.27 3.53 -13.15
CA LEU A 90 -10.22 3.87 -14.21
C LEU A 90 -10.67 2.66 -15.03
N THR A 91 -9.81 1.66 -15.19
CA THR A 91 -10.13 0.44 -15.94
C THR A 91 -10.70 -0.68 -15.07
N GLY A 92 -10.90 -0.43 -13.78
CA GLY A 92 -11.48 -1.40 -12.85
C GLY A 92 -10.54 -2.50 -12.39
N LYS A 93 -9.25 -2.38 -12.68
CA LYS A 93 -8.24 -3.37 -12.23
C LYS A 93 -7.95 -3.27 -10.74
N ILE A 94 -8.19 -2.10 -10.15
CA ILE A 94 -8.16 -1.92 -8.71
C ILE A 94 -9.44 -1.22 -8.28
N LYS A 95 -9.85 -1.50 -7.05
CA LYS A 95 -10.93 -0.77 -6.37
C LYS A 95 -10.38 -0.22 -5.08
N VAL A 96 -10.83 0.95 -4.70
CA VAL A 96 -10.34 1.63 -3.49
C VAL A 96 -11.55 2.01 -2.64
N LYS A 97 -11.51 1.60 -1.38
CA LYS A 97 -12.41 2.13 -0.34
C LYS A 97 -11.58 3.15 0.43
N GLY A 98 -12.13 4.34 0.62
CA GLY A 98 -11.42 5.46 1.20
C GLY A 98 -11.07 6.48 0.12
N LYS A 99 -10.12 7.34 0.40
CA LYS A 99 -9.73 8.40 -0.55
C LYS A 99 -8.69 7.90 -1.54
N LEU A 100 -9.01 7.96 -2.82
CA LEU A 100 -8.05 7.58 -3.87
C LEU A 100 -6.76 8.40 -3.77
N GLN A 101 -6.84 9.65 -3.38
CA GLN A 101 -5.68 10.52 -3.20
C GLN A 101 -4.67 9.97 -2.21
N ASP A 102 -5.15 9.32 -1.13
CA ASP A 102 -4.28 8.71 -0.13
C ASP A 102 -3.47 7.57 -0.74
N VAL A 103 -4.11 6.75 -1.59
CA VAL A 103 -3.42 5.65 -2.28
C VAL A 103 -2.38 6.19 -3.26
N MET A 104 -2.74 7.22 -4.02
CA MET A 104 -1.82 7.84 -4.97
C MET A 104 -0.62 8.48 -4.28
N HIS A 105 -0.86 9.12 -3.14
CA HIS A 105 0.20 9.73 -2.33
C HIS A 105 1.17 8.67 -1.80
N LEU A 106 0.63 7.59 -1.24
CA LEU A 106 1.45 6.49 -0.73
C LEU A 106 2.27 5.82 -1.84
N ARG A 107 1.71 5.71 -3.05
CA ARG A 107 2.41 5.10 -4.18
C ARG A 107 3.70 5.83 -4.53
N LYS A 108 3.74 7.14 -4.36
CA LYS A 108 4.94 7.94 -4.62
C LYS A 108 6.09 7.63 -3.66
N MET A 109 5.79 7.05 -2.51
CA MET A 109 6.77 6.76 -1.47
C MET A 109 7.48 5.41 -1.69
N PHE A 110 6.98 4.60 -2.59
CA PHE A 110 7.55 3.27 -2.88
C PHE A 110 8.33 3.17 -4.20
#